data_0d4b47c24fee4744c7590db55158327c
#
_entry.id   0d4b47c24fee4744c7590db55158327c
#
_cell.length_a   1.000
_cell.length_b   1.000
_cell.length_c   1.000
_cell.angle_alpha   90.00
_cell.angle_beta   90.00
_cell.angle_gamma   90.00
#
_symmetry.space_group_name_H-M   'P 1'
#
loop_
_entity.id
_entity.type
_entity.pdbx_description
1 polymer ?
#
loop_
_entity_poly.entity_id
_entity_poly.type
_entity_poly.pdbx_seq_one_letter_code
_entity_poly.pdbx_strand_id
1 'polypeptide(L)'
;IKYTCESMYEYNQCRLYKNGKFDMLHGQDETILPCLAMGGAQGGIGGTTNYNGKELVGIIEAWKAGDLELARERQNFAQEVINVICHYRGNIVGGKRIMKLIGLDLGKNRTPFQNMTDEEEAAMKKELEAINFFERCNKF
;
A
#
# COMPACT_ATOMS: atom_id res chain seq x y z
N ILE A 1 -6.00 10.39 13.02
CA ILE A 1 -6.61 10.83 11.75
C ILE A 1 -5.97 10.04 10.62
N LYS A 2 -6.77 9.46 9.71
CA LYS A 2 -6.28 8.97 8.43
C LYS A 2 -6.30 10.10 7.43
N TYR A 3 -5.15 10.38 6.83
CA TYR A 3 -5.03 11.38 5.77
C TYR A 3 -4.70 10.70 4.44
N THR A 4 -5.56 10.89 3.44
CA THR A 4 -5.43 10.28 2.11
C THR A 4 -5.55 11.37 1.05
N CYS A 5 -4.42 12.00 0.73
CA CYS A 5 -4.29 13.01 -0.29
C CYS A 5 -2.84 13.08 -0.78
N GLU A 6 -2.63 13.46 -2.02
CA GLU A 6 -1.30 13.57 -2.63
C GLU A 6 -0.51 14.80 -2.14
N SER A 7 -1.22 15.79 -1.58
CA SER A 7 -0.59 17.03 -1.12
C SER A 7 0.17 16.83 0.20
N MET A 8 1.46 16.58 0.11
CA MET A 8 2.34 16.53 1.29
C MET A 8 2.41 17.91 2.01
N TYR A 9 2.19 19.01 1.30
CA TYR A 9 2.08 20.32 1.92
C TYR A 9 0.90 20.39 2.89
N GLU A 10 -0.30 20.03 2.44
CA GLU A 10 -1.50 20.02 3.29
C GLU A 10 -1.38 19.02 4.44
N TYR A 11 -0.81 17.82 4.16
CA TYR A 11 -0.51 16.85 5.19
C TYR A 11 0.30 17.49 6.32
N ASN A 12 1.38 18.21 5.97
CA ASN A 12 2.25 18.85 6.96
C ASN A 12 1.54 19.97 7.73
N GLN A 13 0.66 20.74 7.07
CA GLN A 13 -0.17 21.74 7.75
C GLN A 13 -1.10 21.09 8.78
N CYS A 14 -1.75 19.98 8.41
CA CYS A 14 -2.60 19.21 9.33
C CYS A 14 -1.80 18.66 10.51
N ARG A 15 -0.60 18.12 10.24
CA ARG A 15 0.29 17.56 11.26
C ARG A 15 0.74 18.60 12.29
N LEU A 16 1.04 19.79 11.83
CA LEU A 16 1.49 20.90 12.70
C LEU A 16 0.33 21.58 13.45
N TYR A 17 -0.90 21.37 13.04
CA TYR A 17 -2.06 22.00 13.66
C TYR A 17 -2.11 21.74 15.17
N LYS A 18 -2.35 22.79 15.95
CA LYS A 18 -2.35 22.73 17.42
C LYS A 18 -1.09 22.05 18.00
N ASN A 19 0.08 22.41 17.47
CA ASN A 19 1.38 21.87 17.91
C ASN A 19 1.49 20.33 17.82
N GLY A 20 0.91 19.74 16.75
CA GLY A 20 0.99 18.30 16.52
C GLY A 20 0.13 17.45 17.46
N LYS A 21 -0.96 18.02 17.97
CA LYS A 21 -1.86 17.32 18.92
C LYS A 21 -2.46 16.02 18.37
N PHE A 22 -2.66 15.94 17.06
CA PHE A 22 -3.35 14.82 16.44
C PHE A 22 -2.37 13.79 15.88
N ASP A 23 -2.60 12.53 16.24
CA ASP A 23 -1.93 11.42 15.59
C ASP A 23 -2.46 11.26 14.16
N MET A 24 -1.52 11.27 13.18
CA MET A 24 -1.81 11.25 11.76
C MET A 24 -1.28 9.95 11.14
N LEU A 25 -2.17 9.13 10.60
CA LEU A 25 -1.81 7.96 9.81
C LEU A 25 -1.87 8.29 8.31
N HIS A 26 -0.85 7.87 7.57
CA HIS A 26 -0.82 8.05 6.13
C HIS A 26 -1.71 7.03 5.42
N GLY A 27 -2.56 7.50 4.51
CA GLY A 27 -3.57 6.68 3.84
C GLY A 27 -3.17 6.19 2.45
N GLN A 28 -1.99 6.58 1.94
CA GLN A 28 -1.48 6.21 0.62
C GLN A 28 -0.18 5.44 0.74
N ASP A 29 -0.22 4.14 0.47
CA ASP A 29 0.92 3.24 0.62
C ASP A 29 2.04 3.57 -0.38
N GLU A 30 1.70 4.16 -1.52
CA GLU A 30 2.61 4.62 -2.56
C GLU A 30 3.52 5.78 -2.14
N THR A 31 3.22 6.46 -1.04
CA THR A 31 3.95 7.65 -0.57
C THR A 31 4.30 7.63 0.93
N ILE A 32 4.50 6.44 1.49
CA ILE A 32 4.90 6.31 2.90
C ILE A 32 6.26 6.97 3.15
N LEU A 33 7.26 6.70 2.33
CA LEU A 33 8.60 7.26 2.51
C LEU A 33 8.63 8.79 2.41
N PRO A 34 8.03 9.45 1.42
CA PRO A 34 7.89 10.91 1.42
C PRO A 34 7.18 11.44 2.66
N CYS A 35 6.14 10.76 3.14
CA CYS A 35 5.42 11.14 4.36
C CYS A 35 6.31 11.09 5.60
N LEU A 36 7.15 10.05 5.74
CA LEU A 36 8.14 9.93 6.81
C LEU A 36 9.15 11.08 6.74
N ALA A 37 9.63 11.42 5.54
CA ALA A 37 10.58 12.51 5.32
C ALA A 37 10.03 13.89 5.73
N MET A 38 8.71 14.09 5.64
CA MET A 38 8.05 15.29 6.14
C MET A 38 7.89 15.30 7.68
N GLY A 39 8.47 14.34 8.39
CA GLY A 39 8.27 14.17 9.82
C GLY A 39 6.88 13.67 10.19
N GLY A 40 6.22 13.03 9.22
CA GLY A 40 4.85 12.51 9.34
C GLY A 40 4.78 11.09 9.89
N ALA A 41 3.67 10.50 9.66
CA ALA A 41 3.05 9.29 10.16
C ALA A 41 3.91 8.32 10.97
N GLN A 42 3.41 7.96 12.13
CA GLN A 42 3.91 6.81 12.89
C GLN A 42 3.58 5.47 12.20
N GLY A 43 2.72 5.49 11.17
CA GLY A 43 2.32 4.32 10.41
C GLY A 43 1.44 4.65 9.21
N GLY A 44 1.24 3.65 8.35
CA GLY A 44 0.34 3.68 7.20
C GLY A 44 -0.94 2.89 7.45
N ILE A 45 -2.03 3.31 6.83
CA ILE A 45 -3.33 2.61 6.86
C ILE A 45 -3.96 2.64 5.46
N GLY A 46 -3.16 2.40 4.45
CA GLY A 46 -3.60 2.23 3.08
C GLY A 46 -4.17 0.84 2.81
N GLY A 47 -4.79 0.67 1.66
CA GLY A 47 -5.48 -0.57 1.32
C GLY A 47 -4.56 -1.74 1.05
N THR A 48 -3.34 -1.49 0.56
CA THR A 48 -2.38 -2.56 0.24
C THR A 48 -1.72 -3.15 1.48
N THR A 49 -1.86 -2.51 2.65
CA THR A 49 -1.39 -3.02 3.94
C THR A 49 -1.89 -4.45 4.21
N ASN A 50 -3.07 -4.81 3.70
CA ASN A 50 -3.67 -6.13 3.90
C ASN A 50 -2.79 -7.26 3.33
N TYR A 51 -2.11 -7.05 2.22
CA TYR A 51 -1.32 -8.06 1.52
C TYR A 51 0.16 -7.68 1.35
N ASN A 52 0.51 -6.40 1.45
CA ASN A 52 1.87 -5.90 1.30
C ASN A 52 2.43 -5.26 2.59
N GLY A 53 1.79 -5.51 3.73
CA GLY A 53 2.11 -4.88 5.02
C GLY A 53 3.55 -5.09 5.47
N LYS A 54 4.12 -6.27 5.18
CA LYS A 54 5.53 -6.58 5.48
C LYS A 54 6.51 -5.59 4.83
N GLU A 55 6.28 -5.24 3.56
CA GLU A 55 7.12 -4.26 2.86
C GLU A 55 6.89 -2.84 3.38
N LEU A 56 5.64 -2.48 3.66
CA LEU A 56 5.31 -1.15 4.19
C LEU A 56 5.91 -0.92 5.58
N VAL A 57 5.90 -1.92 6.44
CA VAL A 57 6.61 -1.89 7.73
C VAL A 57 8.12 -1.78 7.50
N GLY A 58 8.65 -2.55 6.55
CA GLY A 58 10.06 -2.51 6.18
C GLY A 58 10.55 -1.15 5.69
N ILE A 59 9.71 -0.35 5.01
CA ILE A 59 10.02 1.05 4.66
C ILE A 59 10.25 1.87 5.92
N ILE A 60 9.35 1.75 6.89
CA ILE A 60 9.41 2.51 8.15
C ILE A 60 10.64 2.11 8.97
N GLU A 61 10.94 0.82 9.03
CA GLU A 61 12.09 0.29 9.76
C GLU A 61 13.41 0.73 9.13
N ALA A 62 13.55 0.63 7.80
CA ALA A 62 14.71 1.09 7.07
C ALA A 62 14.93 2.60 7.23
N TRP A 63 13.85 3.40 7.15
CA TRP A 63 13.89 4.83 7.44
C TRP A 63 14.43 5.12 8.85
N LYS A 64 13.88 4.45 9.87
CA LYS A 64 14.32 4.62 11.26
C LYS A 64 15.78 4.22 11.50
N ALA A 65 16.25 3.23 10.75
CA ALA A 65 17.65 2.79 10.78
C ALA A 65 18.60 3.73 10.01
N GLY A 66 18.09 4.71 9.27
CA GLY A 66 18.86 5.59 8.41
C GLY A 66 19.28 4.96 7.07
N ASP A 67 18.79 3.76 6.75
CA ASP A 67 19.03 3.06 5.49
C ASP A 67 18.06 3.55 4.41
N LEU A 68 18.39 4.70 3.81
CA LEU A 68 17.56 5.33 2.80
C LEU A 68 17.53 4.55 1.49
N GLU A 69 18.57 3.78 1.20
CA GLU A 69 18.63 2.97 -0.02
C GLU A 69 17.64 1.82 0.04
N LEU A 70 17.65 1.08 1.15
CA LEU A 70 16.67 0.03 1.41
C LEU A 70 15.23 0.59 1.51
N ALA A 71 15.05 1.75 2.16
CA ALA A 71 13.73 2.38 2.26
C ALA A 71 13.16 2.73 0.88
N ARG A 72 14.00 3.24 -0.04
CA ARG A 72 13.60 3.55 -1.43
C ARG A 72 13.30 2.27 -2.23
N GLU A 73 14.12 1.24 -2.10
CA GLU A 73 13.90 -0.05 -2.77
C GLU A 73 12.53 -0.62 -2.39
N ARG A 74 12.22 -0.67 -1.10
CA ARG A 74 10.93 -1.15 -0.61
C ARG A 74 9.75 -0.28 -1.04
N GLN A 75 9.93 1.04 -1.05
CA GLN A 75 8.90 1.96 -1.53
C GLN A 75 8.64 1.77 -3.04
N ASN A 76 9.69 1.58 -3.84
CA ASN A 76 9.55 1.29 -5.27
C ASN A 76 8.78 -0.02 -5.48
N PHE A 77 9.12 -1.07 -4.74
CA PHE A 77 8.37 -2.32 -4.80
C PHE A 77 6.90 -2.15 -4.41
N ALA A 78 6.60 -1.37 -3.36
CA ALA A 78 5.22 -1.09 -2.99
C ALA A 78 4.45 -0.38 -4.13
N GLN A 79 5.10 0.52 -4.85
CA GLN A 79 4.52 1.18 -6.02
C GLN A 79 4.31 0.22 -7.19
N GLU A 80 5.23 -0.73 -7.44
CA GLU A 80 5.05 -1.77 -8.47
C GLU A 80 3.80 -2.62 -8.19
N VAL A 81 3.58 -3.02 -6.93
CA VAL A 81 2.36 -3.73 -6.54
C VAL A 81 1.10 -2.89 -6.80
N ILE A 82 1.15 -1.59 -6.49
CA ILE A 82 0.04 -0.67 -6.74
C ILE A 82 -0.21 -0.51 -8.24
N ASN A 83 0.83 -0.41 -9.06
CA ASN A 83 0.69 -0.35 -10.51
C ASN A 83 -0.06 -1.58 -11.04
N VAL A 84 0.28 -2.78 -10.58
CA VAL A 84 -0.44 -4.00 -10.97
C VAL A 84 -1.92 -3.90 -10.61
N ILE A 85 -2.27 -3.56 -9.38
CA ILE A 85 -3.71 -3.50 -9.00
C ILE A 85 -4.48 -2.40 -9.74
N CYS A 86 -3.81 -1.33 -10.18
CA CYS A 86 -4.44 -0.27 -10.98
C CYS A 86 -4.91 -0.79 -12.35
N HIS A 87 -4.23 -1.76 -12.94
CA HIS A 87 -4.70 -2.42 -14.16
C HIS A 87 -6.01 -3.20 -13.94
N TYR A 88 -6.30 -3.57 -12.69
CA TYR A 88 -7.42 -4.43 -12.31
C TYR A 88 -8.42 -3.73 -11.37
N ARG A 89 -8.79 -2.49 -11.69
CA ARG A 89 -9.81 -1.70 -10.97
C ARG A 89 -9.42 -1.33 -9.53
N GLY A 90 -8.12 -1.24 -9.25
CA GLY A 90 -7.58 -0.74 -7.99
C GLY A 90 -7.76 -1.68 -6.80
N ASN A 91 -7.52 -1.15 -5.62
CA ASN A 91 -7.44 -1.94 -4.39
C ASN A 91 -8.76 -2.65 -4.02
N ILE A 92 -9.93 -2.08 -4.34
CA ILE A 92 -11.21 -2.70 -3.95
C ILE A 92 -11.44 -4.01 -4.72
N VAL A 93 -11.15 -4.03 -6.01
CA VAL A 93 -11.37 -5.22 -6.86
C VAL A 93 -10.08 -6.05 -6.96
N GLY A 94 -9.00 -5.46 -7.45
CA GLY A 94 -7.70 -6.14 -7.60
C GLY A 94 -7.12 -6.58 -6.25
N GLY A 95 -7.11 -5.70 -5.25
CA GLY A 95 -6.60 -6.03 -3.92
C GLY A 95 -7.36 -7.17 -3.26
N LYS A 96 -8.70 -7.23 -3.42
CA LYS A 96 -9.50 -8.34 -2.92
C LYS A 96 -9.16 -9.67 -3.59
N ARG A 97 -8.79 -9.64 -4.87
CA ARG A 97 -8.29 -10.83 -5.59
C ARG A 97 -6.90 -11.24 -5.14
N ILE A 98 -6.02 -10.27 -4.85
CA ILE A 98 -4.71 -10.57 -4.25
C ILE A 98 -4.90 -11.33 -2.93
N MET A 99 -5.83 -10.91 -2.07
CA MET A 99 -6.12 -11.61 -0.82
C MET A 99 -6.46 -13.09 -1.06
N LYS A 100 -7.28 -13.38 -2.09
CA LYS A 100 -7.58 -14.77 -2.48
C LYS A 100 -6.32 -15.53 -2.93
N LEU A 101 -5.46 -14.89 -3.72
CA LEU A 101 -4.22 -15.51 -4.23
C LEU A 101 -3.21 -15.83 -3.11
N ILE A 102 -3.25 -15.10 -1.99
CA ILE A 102 -2.37 -15.35 -0.84
C ILE A 102 -3.03 -16.17 0.29
N GLY A 103 -4.22 -16.73 0.04
CA GLY A 103 -4.84 -17.73 0.92
C GLY A 103 -6.11 -17.29 1.64
N LEU A 104 -6.55 -16.03 1.53
CA LEU A 104 -7.76 -15.53 2.19
C LEU A 104 -8.82 -15.06 1.18
N ASP A 105 -9.73 -15.96 0.80
CA ASP A 105 -10.84 -15.62 -0.11
C ASP A 105 -11.93 -14.83 0.63
N LEU A 106 -12.03 -13.55 0.31
CA LEU A 106 -13.06 -12.64 0.82
C LEU A 106 -14.34 -12.61 -0.04
N GLY A 107 -14.47 -13.51 -1.00
CA GLY A 107 -15.61 -13.63 -1.90
C GLY A 107 -15.70 -12.50 -2.94
N LYS A 108 -16.89 -12.33 -3.52
CA LYS A 108 -17.15 -11.33 -4.59
C LYS A 108 -17.34 -9.92 -4.03
N ASN A 109 -17.02 -8.94 -4.85
CA ASN A 109 -17.40 -7.55 -4.59
C ASN A 109 -18.91 -7.36 -4.81
N ARG A 110 -19.52 -6.52 -4.00
CA ARG A 110 -20.91 -6.09 -4.19
C ARG A 110 -21.00 -5.02 -5.29
N THR A 111 -22.18 -4.90 -5.91
CA THR A 111 -22.45 -3.80 -6.84
C THR A 111 -22.20 -2.44 -6.16
N PRO A 112 -21.78 -1.44 -6.89
CA PRO A 112 -21.61 -1.37 -8.36
C PRO A 112 -20.28 -1.91 -8.92
N PHE A 113 -19.40 -2.49 -8.09
CA PHE A 113 -18.11 -2.97 -8.53
C PHE A 113 -18.24 -4.21 -9.42
N GLN A 114 -17.62 -4.16 -10.59
CA GLN A 114 -17.45 -5.32 -11.45
C GLN A 114 -16.35 -6.22 -10.90
N ASN A 115 -16.67 -7.50 -10.73
CA ASN A 115 -15.68 -8.49 -10.33
C ASN A 115 -14.74 -8.83 -11.51
N MET A 116 -13.54 -9.26 -11.20
CA MET A 116 -12.61 -9.77 -12.19
C MET A 116 -13.11 -11.10 -12.79
N THR A 117 -12.81 -11.32 -14.07
CA THR A 117 -12.94 -12.63 -14.70
C THR A 117 -11.77 -13.55 -14.28
N ASP A 118 -11.89 -14.84 -14.58
CA ASP A 118 -10.82 -15.80 -14.29
C ASP A 118 -9.57 -15.54 -15.15
N GLU A 119 -9.77 -15.03 -16.38
CA GLU A 119 -8.67 -14.62 -17.27
C GLU A 119 -7.93 -13.40 -16.72
N GLU A 120 -8.66 -12.39 -16.22
CA GLU A 120 -8.06 -11.22 -15.58
C GLU A 120 -7.31 -11.62 -14.28
N GLU A 121 -7.86 -12.53 -13.47
CA GLU A 121 -7.18 -13.05 -12.28
C GLU A 121 -5.88 -13.76 -12.64
N ALA A 122 -5.90 -14.59 -13.70
CA ALA A 122 -4.71 -15.29 -14.19
C ALA A 122 -3.64 -14.33 -14.75
N ALA A 123 -4.07 -13.26 -15.45
CA ALA A 123 -3.17 -12.23 -15.96
C ALA A 123 -2.54 -11.44 -14.81
N MET A 124 -3.32 -10.97 -13.84
CA MET A 124 -2.83 -10.29 -12.64
C MET A 124 -1.83 -11.14 -11.86
N LYS A 125 -2.10 -12.43 -11.71
CA LYS A 125 -1.18 -13.36 -11.04
C LYS A 125 0.18 -13.40 -11.72
N LYS A 126 0.22 -13.45 -13.06
CA LYS A 126 1.49 -13.41 -13.83
C LYS A 126 2.25 -12.10 -13.64
N GLU A 127 1.54 -10.96 -13.62
CA GLU A 127 2.18 -9.67 -13.35
C GLU A 127 2.77 -9.62 -11.93
N LEU A 128 2.07 -10.16 -10.93
CA LEU A 128 2.56 -10.26 -9.57
C LEU A 128 3.76 -11.21 -9.43
N GLU A 129 3.75 -12.34 -10.16
CA GLU A 129 4.89 -13.27 -10.23
C GLU A 129 6.12 -12.60 -10.84
N ALA A 130 5.94 -11.79 -11.88
CA ALA A 130 7.03 -11.08 -12.56
C ALA A 130 7.78 -10.09 -11.66
N ILE A 131 7.12 -9.54 -10.65
CA ILE A 131 7.73 -8.65 -9.65
C ILE A 131 8.11 -9.37 -8.34
N ASN A 132 8.10 -10.70 -8.30
CA ASN A 132 8.37 -11.52 -7.12
C ASN A 132 7.47 -11.20 -5.91
N PHE A 133 6.22 -10.78 -6.14
CA PHE A 133 5.31 -10.38 -5.09
C PHE A 133 5.06 -11.48 -4.06
N PHE A 134 4.87 -12.73 -4.50
CA PHE A 134 4.52 -13.85 -3.61
C PHE A 134 5.62 -14.26 -2.62
N GLU A 135 6.87 -13.85 -2.86
CA GLU A 135 7.97 -14.04 -1.93
C GLU A 135 8.00 -12.97 -0.83
N ARG A 136 7.42 -11.81 -1.12
CA ARG A 136 7.51 -10.61 -0.28
C ARG A 136 6.21 -10.29 0.46
N CYS A 137 5.06 -10.77 -0.01
CA CYS A 137 3.74 -10.44 0.54
C CYS A 137 3.49 -11.01 1.94
N ASN A 138 2.42 -10.52 2.58
CA ASN A 138 1.85 -11.17 3.74
C ASN A 138 1.38 -12.58 3.36
N LYS A 139 1.40 -13.52 4.32
CA LYS A 139 0.91 -14.90 4.13
C LYS A 139 -0.13 -15.22 5.20
N PHE A 140 -1.16 -15.97 4.81
CA PHE A 140 -2.25 -16.41 5.65
C PHE A 140 -2.33 -17.94 5.66
#